data_0e8931d9089776918d62200030c692f1
#
_entry.id   0e8931d9089776918d62200030c692f1
#
_cell.length_a   1.000
_cell.length_b   1.000
_cell.length_c   1.000
_cell.angle_alpha   90.00
_cell.angle_beta   90.00
_cell.angle_gamma   90.00
#
_symmetry.space_group_name_H-M   'P 1'
#
loop_
_entity.id
_entity.type
_entity.pdbx_description
1 polymer ?
#
loop_
_entity_poly.entity_id
_entity_poly.type
_entity_poly.pdbx_seq_one_letter_code
_entity_poly.pdbx_strand_id
1 'polypeptide(L)'
;MASEEMITISKTEYQELITFKSEVEWLKHQLAQLQRMMFGAKSERFIAPDPLQGSLFDFPALQAPEKTMEEITYTREKPEKGKKKHSYRAEIPSHFPRRTEIIEPENLPEGAKKIGTITTEILEYKPASIFVQQIVRPKYVVETNDEAPRIITAELPSLPVPKGNAGASMLAHILVSKFVDHLPYYRQSQIFKRQKLHIPDSTIGGWANRSLEDWLVLPWEALKKEVRSSDYLKADETPIPVLSEDKPGATHRGFFWVYHDPIKRMVVFDYRQTRGQDGPKSFLKDFKGYLQTDGYPVYDNLAPPEKIKLLTCFVHSRRKFDQAKANDPKRAGEALAMIQDLYEIEGKVREQELSFDQIKELRKNEAVPILDKLENWLIDQSIKVLPKSAIGIAVNYTKNLWPRLRRYVDDGRFQIDNNLIENCIRPVALGRKNNMFAGSHQGARNAAVIYSLLATCKLRGVEPFEWLTNTLTVIPDYPAIQVHKLLPGE
;
A
#
# COMPACT_ATOMS: atom_id res chain seq x y z
N MET A 1 56.18 -6.26 32.66
CA MET A 1 55.69 -5.55 33.85
C MET A 1 55.76 -4.08 33.51
N ALA A 2 54.62 -3.43 33.25
CA ALA A 2 54.59 -2.01 33.04
C ALA A 2 54.65 -1.37 34.45
N SER A 3 55.59 -0.43 34.65
CA SER A 3 55.72 0.37 35.87
C SER A 3 54.54 1.30 35.97
N GLU A 4 53.71 1.13 36.99
CA GLU A 4 52.68 2.14 37.34
C GLU A 4 53.39 3.38 37.89
N GLU A 5 53.43 4.44 37.09
CA GLU A 5 53.81 5.77 37.56
C GLU A 5 52.69 6.39 38.40
N MET A 6 52.90 6.51 39.69
CA MET A 6 51.95 7.20 40.58
C MET A 6 52.13 8.73 40.41
N ILE A 7 51.09 9.40 39.93
CA ILE A 7 51.04 10.87 39.85
C ILE A 7 50.20 11.39 41.01
N THR A 8 50.74 12.25 41.83
CA THR A 8 50.04 12.95 42.92
C THR A 8 49.43 14.23 42.40
N ILE A 9 48.11 14.36 42.43
CA ILE A 9 47.37 15.57 42.02
C ILE A 9 46.65 16.17 43.23
N SER A 10 46.44 17.48 43.21
CA SER A 10 45.70 18.17 44.25
C SER A 10 44.21 17.80 44.21
N LYS A 11 43.49 17.94 45.36
CA LYS A 11 42.05 17.64 45.43
C LYS A 11 41.23 18.51 44.47
N THR A 12 41.66 19.73 44.18
CA THR A 12 41.05 20.65 43.22
C THR A 12 41.23 20.14 41.79
N GLU A 13 42.43 19.79 41.39
CA GLU A 13 42.71 19.19 40.07
C GLU A 13 41.97 17.87 39.83
N TYR A 14 41.82 17.04 40.85
CA TYR A 14 41.01 15.81 40.78
C TYR A 14 39.53 16.10 40.53
N GLN A 15 38.97 17.13 41.19
CA GLN A 15 37.58 17.53 40.96
C GLN A 15 37.38 18.14 39.56
N GLU A 16 38.30 18.93 39.07
CA GLU A 16 38.28 19.45 37.72
C GLU A 16 38.33 18.32 36.68
N LEU A 17 39.21 17.33 36.85
CA LEU A 17 39.29 16.17 35.99
C LEU A 17 38.00 15.33 35.95
N ILE A 18 37.31 15.17 37.08
CA ILE A 18 36.01 14.50 37.12
C ILE A 18 34.96 15.31 36.36
N THR A 19 34.97 16.63 36.53
CA THR A 19 34.03 17.51 35.80
C THR A 19 34.29 17.47 34.30
N PHE A 20 35.55 17.58 33.89
CA PHE A 20 35.93 17.42 32.49
C PHE A 20 35.55 16.08 31.91
N LYS A 21 35.71 14.98 32.66
CA LYS A 21 35.33 13.66 32.22
C LYS A 21 33.82 13.57 31.99
N SER A 22 33.00 14.11 32.88
CA SER A 22 31.54 14.16 32.73
C SER A 22 31.09 15.02 31.55
N GLU A 23 31.75 16.17 31.32
CA GLU A 23 31.50 17.02 30.15
C GLU A 23 31.86 16.33 28.82
N VAL A 24 32.97 15.61 28.77
CA VAL A 24 33.37 14.83 27.58
C VAL A 24 32.40 13.71 27.30
N GLU A 25 31.92 13.00 28.33
CA GLU A 25 30.88 11.96 28.15
C GLU A 25 29.55 12.57 27.69
N TRP A 26 29.14 13.70 28.23
CA TRP A 26 27.95 14.43 27.79
C TRP A 26 28.08 14.90 26.34
N LEU A 27 29.23 15.50 25.95
CA LEU A 27 29.48 15.89 24.56
C LEU A 27 29.52 14.72 23.59
N LYS A 28 30.08 13.59 23.98
CA LYS A 28 30.03 12.34 23.19
C LYS A 28 28.59 11.84 22.99
N HIS A 29 27.75 11.94 24.02
CA HIS A 29 26.34 11.58 23.93
C HIS A 29 25.59 12.52 22.99
N GLN A 30 25.81 13.83 23.07
CA GLN A 30 25.25 14.84 22.17
C GLN A 30 25.69 14.62 20.72
N LEU A 31 26.97 14.34 20.49
CA LEU A 31 27.49 14.03 19.16
C LEU A 31 26.86 12.74 18.57
N ALA A 32 26.72 11.71 19.38
CA ALA A 32 26.04 10.48 18.98
C ALA A 32 24.55 10.70 18.66
N GLN A 33 23.90 11.59 19.41
CA GLN A 33 22.51 11.98 19.16
C GLN A 33 22.36 12.81 17.88
N LEU A 34 23.26 13.76 17.62
CA LEU A 34 23.33 14.51 16.36
C LEU A 34 23.63 13.62 15.18
N GLN A 35 24.56 12.68 15.30
CA GLN A 35 24.84 11.70 14.27
C GLN A 35 23.63 10.79 13.98
N ARG A 36 22.86 10.39 15.01
CA ARG A 36 21.60 9.65 14.83
C ARG A 36 20.53 10.49 14.13
N MET A 37 20.43 11.80 14.42
CA MET A 37 19.49 12.70 13.74
C MET A 37 19.88 12.97 12.28
N MET A 38 21.18 13.10 11.99
CA MET A 38 21.67 13.41 10.64
C MET A 38 21.80 12.16 9.74
N PHE A 39 22.21 11.03 10.32
CA PHE A 39 22.56 9.82 9.58
C PHE A 39 21.79 8.56 10.04
N GLY A 40 20.98 8.67 11.10
CA GLY A 40 20.10 7.58 11.56
C GLY A 40 19.04 7.26 10.51
N ALA A 41 18.73 5.97 10.38
CA ALA A 41 17.64 5.52 9.52
C ALA A 41 16.36 6.29 9.90
N LYS A 42 15.79 7.04 8.96
CA LYS A 42 14.50 7.73 9.07
C LYS A 42 13.36 6.69 9.09
N SER A 43 13.37 5.78 10.05
CA SER A 43 12.26 4.88 10.33
C SER A 43 11.67 5.31 11.67
N GLU A 44 10.38 5.63 11.70
CA GLU A 44 9.59 5.79 12.90
C GLU A 44 9.46 4.45 13.65
N ARG A 45 10.59 3.89 14.10
CA ARG A 45 10.55 2.79 15.06
C ARG A 45 10.38 3.41 16.43
N PHE A 46 9.30 3.05 17.09
CA PHE A 46 9.10 3.26 18.52
C PHE A 46 10.27 2.60 19.28
N ILE A 47 11.20 3.41 19.76
CA ILE A 47 12.21 2.96 20.72
C ILE A 47 11.57 3.18 22.08
N ALA A 48 11.44 2.12 22.87
CA ALA A 48 10.98 2.24 24.25
C ALA A 48 11.84 3.30 24.95
N PRO A 49 11.24 4.22 25.73
CA PRO A 49 12.02 5.24 26.44
C PRO A 49 13.01 4.56 27.39
N ASP A 50 14.24 5.10 27.40
CA ASP A 50 15.28 4.72 28.34
C ASP A 50 14.75 4.96 29.77
N PRO A 51 14.85 3.99 30.70
CA PRO A 51 14.37 4.13 32.07
C PRO A 51 14.99 5.31 32.84
N LEU A 52 16.08 5.91 32.33
CA LEU A 52 16.76 7.07 32.92
C LEU A 52 16.33 8.41 32.32
N GLN A 53 15.44 8.42 31.34
CA GLN A 53 14.92 9.64 30.73
C GLN A 53 13.62 10.05 31.44
N GLY A 54 13.71 10.96 32.42
CA GLY A 54 12.54 11.53 33.11
C GLY A 54 11.56 12.09 32.08
N SER A 55 10.30 11.70 32.21
CA SER A 55 9.21 12.18 31.36
C SER A 55 8.97 13.67 31.62
N LEU A 56 8.86 14.48 30.55
CA LEU A 56 8.53 15.90 30.62
C LEU A 56 7.14 16.16 31.24
N PHE A 57 6.39 15.13 31.61
CA PHE A 57 5.02 15.18 32.11
C PHE A 57 4.83 14.41 33.43
N ASP A 58 5.87 14.26 34.26
CA ASP A 58 5.71 13.75 35.62
C ASP A 58 4.99 14.78 36.50
N PHE A 59 3.67 14.81 36.39
CA PHE A 59 2.83 15.35 37.45
C PHE A 59 2.65 14.27 38.53
N PRO A 60 2.77 14.63 39.84
CA PRO A 60 2.52 13.66 40.91
C PRO A 60 1.11 13.11 40.77
N ALA A 61 1.01 11.80 40.63
CA ALA A 61 -0.27 11.12 40.57
C ALA A 61 -1.01 11.33 41.90
N LEU A 62 -2.12 12.06 41.83
CA LEU A 62 -3.09 12.07 42.92
C LEU A 62 -3.56 10.63 43.13
N GLN A 63 -3.32 10.08 44.31
CA GLN A 63 -3.79 8.76 44.73
C GLN A 63 -5.31 8.70 44.53
N ALA A 64 -5.77 7.89 43.60
CA ALA A 64 -7.18 7.58 43.46
C ALA A 64 -7.61 6.71 44.70
N PRO A 65 -8.78 7.00 45.30
CA PRO A 65 -9.28 6.16 46.38
C PRO A 65 -9.55 4.74 45.88
N GLU A 66 -9.21 3.77 46.74
CA GLU A 66 -9.50 2.35 46.50
C GLU A 66 -11.00 2.16 46.19
N LYS A 67 -11.28 1.70 44.97
CA LYS A 67 -12.62 1.28 44.60
C LYS A 67 -12.83 -0.14 45.10
N THR A 68 -13.64 -0.27 46.16
CA THR A 68 -14.29 -1.51 46.51
C THR A 68 -15.06 -2.05 45.30
N MET A 69 -14.70 -3.22 44.82
CA MET A 69 -15.45 -3.89 43.75
C MET A 69 -16.78 -4.38 44.32
N GLU A 70 -17.87 -3.70 44.00
CA GLU A 70 -19.20 -4.26 44.06
C GLU A 70 -19.45 -5.08 42.81
N GLU A 71 -19.70 -6.37 42.99
CA GLU A 71 -20.04 -7.28 41.89
C GLU A 71 -21.50 -7.00 41.45
N ILE A 72 -21.64 -6.14 40.44
CA ILE A 72 -22.96 -5.88 39.80
C ILE A 72 -23.18 -6.95 38.74
N THR A 73 -24.00 -7.95 39.07
CA THR A 73 -24.48 -8.96 38.14
C THR A 73 -25.47 -8.30 37.16
N TYR A 74 -24.99 -7.97 35.96
CA TYR A 74 -25.82 -7.40 34.90
C TYR A 74 -26.35 -8.53 33.99
N THR A 75 -27.61 -8.91 34.20
CA THR A 75 -28.32 -9.81 33.26
C THR A 75 -28.76 -9.02 32.04
N ARG A 76 -27.94 -9.11 30.98
CA ARG A 76 -28.30 -8.54 29.67
C ARG A 76 -29.17 -9.54 28.92
N GLU A 77 -30.47 -9.29 28.80
CA GLU A 77 -31.30 -9.96 27.82
C GLU A 77 -30.68 -9.78 26.44
N LYS A 78 -30.37 -10.89 25.76
CA LYS A 78 -29.89 -10.87 24.37
C LYS A 78 -31.08 -10.39 23.50
N PRO A 79 -30.99 -9.22 22.83
CA PRO A 79 -31.99 -8.88 21.83
C PRO A 79 -31.94 -9.96 20.73
N GLU A 80 -33.09 -10.49 20.36
CA GLU A 80 -33.25 -11.39 19.22
C GLU A 80 -32.57 -10.76 18.01
N LYS A 81 -31.63 -11.49 17.40
CA LYS A 81 -30.96 -11.09 16.16
C LYS A 81 -31.93 -11.13 14.99
N GLY A 82 -32.82 -10.18 14.91
CA GLY A 82 -33.46 -9.83 13.65
C GLY A 82 -32.35 -9.46 12.67
N LYS A 83 -32.26 -10.17 11.54
CA LYS A 83 -31.34 -9.86 10.43
C LYS A 83 -31.63 -8.42 10.02
N LYS A 84 -30.89 -7.43 10.56
CA LYS A 84 -30.93 -6.05 10.08
C LYS A 84 -30.44 -6.09 8.63
N LYS A 85 -31.36 -5.95 7.68
CA LYS A 85 -31.01 -5.66 6.29
C LYS A 85 -30.22 -4.36 6.32
N HIS A 86 -28.94 -4.40 5.97
CA HIS A 86 -28.12 -3.20 5.82
C HIS A 86 -28.77 -2.31 4.77
N SER A 87 -29.25 -1.15 5.18
CA SER A 87 -29.74 -0.14 4.24
C SER A 87 -28.51 0.48 3.54
N TYR A 88 -28.45 0.37 2.23
CA TYR A 88 -27.43 1.08 1.42
C TYR A 88 -27.74 2.58 1.28
N ARG A 89 -28.85 3.08 1.84
CA ARG A 89 -29.21 4.49 1.84
C ARG A 89 -28.91 5.13 3.19
N ALA A 90 -28.12 6.22 3.16
CA ALA A 90 -27.98 7.14 4.28
C ALA A 90 -29.10 8.18 4.24
N GLU A 91 -29.48 8.69 5.41
CA GLU A 91 -30.38 9.84 5.49
C GLU A 91 -29.65 11.11 5.05
N ILE A 92 -30.21 11.83 4.07
CA ILE A 92 -29.62 13.04 3.52
C ILE A 92 -30.27 14.27 4.19
N PRO A 93 -29.50 15.03 5.02
CA PRO A 93 -30.04 16.23 5.68
C PRO A 93 -30.45 17.32 4.70
N SER A 94 -31.48 18.08 5.07
CA SER A 94 -32.08 19.12 4.22
C SER A 94 -31.18 20.34 3.98
N HIS A 95 -30.18 20.56 4.83
CA HIS A 95 -29.28 21.72 4.72
C HIS A 95 -28.23 21.61 3.59
N PHE A 96 -28.03 20.43 2.99
CA PHE A 96 -27.14 20.32 1.83
C PHE A 96 -27.76 20.95 0.58
N PRO A 97 -27.01 21.72 -0.21
CA PRO A 97 -27.52 22.28 -1.47
C PRO A 97 -27.90 21.15 -2.43
N ARG A 98 -29.06 21.28 -3.06
CA ARG A 98 -29.59 20.33 -4.02
C ARG A 98 -29.48 20.91 -5.44
N ARG A 99 -28.88 20.13 -6.36
CA ARG A 99 -28.89 20.40 -7.80
C ARG A 99 -29.89 19.45 -8.42
N THR A 100 -30.90 20.00 -9.05
CA THR A 100 -31.98 19.22 -9.66
C THR A 100 -31.70 19.03 -11.13
N GLU A 101 -31.74 17.79 -11.59
CA GLU A 101 -31.71 17.39 -12.99
C GLU A 101 -33.03 16.69 -13.30
N ILE A 102 -33.74 17.17 -14.34
CA ILE A 102 -34.99 16.60 -14.78
C ILE A 102 -34.74 15.74 -15.98
N ILE A 103 -35.04 14.45 -15.90
CA ILE A 103 -34.90 13.48 -16.99
C ILE A 103 -36.29 13.16 -17.49
N GLU A 104 -36.58 13.62 -18.68
CA GLU A 104 -37.83 13.31 -19.36
C GLU A 104 -37.67 12.00 -20.17
N PRO A 105 -38.78 11.22 -20.34
CA PRO A 105 -38.76 10.04 -21.18
C PRO A 105 -38.45 10.40 -22.65
N GLU A 106 -37.58 9.63 -23.30
CA GLU A 106 -37.17 9.91 -24.70
C GLU A 106 -38.29 9.75 -25.73
N ASN A 107 -39.31 8.92 -25.45
CA ASN A 107 -40.40 8.62 -26.37
C ASN A 107 -41.76 8.83 -25.67
N LEU A 108 -42.16 10.09 -25.45
CA LEU A 108 -43.47 10.43 -24.92
C LEU A 108 -44.48 10.45 -26.05
N PRO A 109 -45.59 9.62 -25.98
CA PRO A 109 -46.69 9.70 -26.94
C PRO A 109 -47.40 11.06 -26.89
N GLU A 110 -47.93 11.49 -28.02
CA GLU A 110 -48.81 12.71 -28.06
C GLU A 110 -50.00 12.51 -27.16
N GLY A 111 -50.29 13.51 -26.28
CA GLY A 111 -51.39 13.46 -25.33
C GLY A 111 -51.06 12.92 -23.93
N ALA A 112 -49.82 12.55 -23.67
CA ALA A 112 -49.42 12.10 -22.33
C ALA A 112 -49.54 13.21 -21.28
N LYS A 113 -50.25 12.93 -20.16
CA LYS A 113 -50.40 13.87 -19.06
C LYS A 113 -49.49 13.53 -17.90
N LYS A 114 -48.74 14.51 -17.38
CA LYS A 114 -47.90 14.38 -16.20
C LYS A 114 -48.76 14.18 -14.94
N ILE A 115 -48.59 13.07 -14.23
CA ILE A 115 -49.36 12.71 -13.02
C ILE A 115 -48.52 12.79 -11.73
N GLY A 116 -47.22 12.96 -11.84
CA GLY A 116 -46.34 13.06 -10.67
C GLY A 116 -44.86 13.00 -11.07
N THR A 117 -44.00 13.01 -10.08
CA THR A 117 -42.54 12.88 -10.24
C THR A 117 -42.00 11.87 -9.25
N ILE A 118 -40.99 11.10 -9.66
CA ILE A 118 -40.18 10.30 -8.75
C ILE A 118 -38.87 11.06 -8.57
N THR A 119 -38.51 11.39 -7.32
CA THR A 119 -37.24 12.04 -7.00
C THR A 119 -36.28 11.02 -6.43
N THR A 120 -35.09 10.92 -7.03
CA THR A 120 -33.99 10.11 -6.51
C THR A 120 -32.86 11.06 -6.12
N GLU A 121 -32.42 10.98 -4.86
CA GLU A 121 -31.34 11.81 -4.32
C GLU A 121 -30.04 11.02 -4.27
N ILE A 122 -28.97 11.61 -4.78
CA ILE A 122 -27.61 11.06 -4.83
C ILE A 122 -26.67 12.02 -4.12
N LEU A 123 -25.81 11.52 -3.23
CA LEU A 123 -24.78 12.32 -2.59
C LEU A 123 -23.58 12.45 -3.51
N GLU A 124 -23.26 13.69 -3.90
CA GLU A 124 -22.08 14.02 -4.66
C GLU A 124 -21.07 14.80 -3.81
N TYR A 125 -19.77 14.63 -4.09
CA TYR A 125 -18.68 15.33 -3.42
C TYR A 125 -17.92 16.19 -4.41
N LYS A 126 -17.82 17.47 -4.09
CA LYS A 126 -16.88 18.38 -4.75
C LYS A 126 -15.77 18.67 -3.74
N PRO A 127 -14.49 18.73 -4.13
CA PRO A 127 -13.44 19.06 -3.19
C PRO A 127 -13.81 20.22 -2.27
N ALA A 128 -13.73 20.00 -0.96
CA ALA A 128 -14.16 20.90 0.12
C ALA A 128 -15.68 21.16 0.24
N SER A 129 -16.54 20.53 -0.55
CA SER A 129 -18.01 20.66 -0.37
C SER A 129 -18.74 19.37 -0.70
N ILE A 130 -19.82 19.10 0.06
CA ILE A 130 -20.76 18.02 -0.23
C ILE A 130 -22.04 18.68 -0.74
N PHE A 131 -22.59 18.16 -1.82
CA PHE A 131 -23.86 18.62 -2.37
C PHE A 131 -24.76 17.42 -2.70
N VAL A 132 -26.06 17.68 -2.82
CA VAL A 132 -27.04 16.67 -3.19
C VAL A 132 -27.48 16.90 -4.62
N GLN A 133 -27.32 15.89 -5.46
CA GLN A 133 -27.88 15.90 -6.81
C GLN A 133 -29.27 15.25 -6.76
N GLN A 134 -30.30 16.04 -7.10
CA GLN A 134 -31.66 15.57 -7.21
C GLN A 134 -31.97 15.18 -8.65
N ILE A 135 -32.30 13.93 -8.88
CA ILE A 135 -32.77 13.42 -10.18
C ILE A 135 -34.31 13.35 -10.09
N VAL A 136 -34.97 14.25 -10.80
CA VAL A 136 -36.43 14.34 -10.84
C VAL A 136 -36.93 13.71 -12.13
N ARG A 137 -37.76 12.67 -11.99
CA ARG A 137 -38.34 11.92 -13.12
C ARG A 137 -39.86 12.08 -13.10
N PRO A 138 -40.43 12.91 -14.00
CA PRO A 138 -41.87 13.08 -14.13
C PRO A 138 -42.58 11.76 -14.50
N LYS A 139 -43.78 11.59 -13.97
CA LYS A 139 -44.67 10.49 -14.34
C LYS A 139 -45.77 11.02 -15.24
N TYR A 140 -46.03 10.36 -16.35
CA TYR A 140 -47.03 10.69 -17.33
C TYR A 140 -48.07 9.58 -17.40
N VAL A 141 -49.33 9.95 -17.48
CA VAL A 141 -50.44 9.04 -17.79
C VAL A 141 -50.76 9.14 -19.28
N VAL A 142 -50.80 8.01 -19.94
CA VAL A 142 -51.28 7.89 -21.31
C VAL A 142 -52.61 7.17 -21.24
N GLU A 143 -53.70 7.90 -21.63
CA GLU A 143 -55.03 7.34 -21.79
C GLU A 143 -55.12 6.71 -23.18
N THR A 144 -55.38 5.41 -23.27
CA THR A 144 -55.66 4.68 -24.52
C THR A 144 -57.12 4.33 -24.54
N ASN A 145 -57.78 4.47 -25.71
CA ASN A 145 -59.24 4.34 -25.84
C ASN A 145 -59.84 2.96 -25.51
N ASP A 146 -58.98 1.90 -25.43
CA ASP A 146 -59.43 0.52 -25.22
C ASP A 146 -58.65 -0.27 -24.14
N GLU A 147 -57.67 0.35 -23.44
CA GLU A 147 -56.87 -0.30 -22.42
C GLU A 147 -56.79 0.53 -21.12
N ALA A 148 -56.40 -0.12 -20.00
CA ALA A 148 -56.13 0.56 -18.74
C ALA A 148 -55.06 1.65 -18.89
N PRO A 149 -55.21 2.83 -18.23
CA PRO A 149 -54.23 3.93 -18.33
C PRO A 149 -52.79 3.44 -18.04
N ARG A 150 -51.84 3.73 -18.92
CA ARG A 150 -50.44 3.36 -18.78
C ARG A 150 -49.63 4.50 -18.20
N ILE A 151 -48.83 4.22 -17.15
CA ILE A 151 -47.92 5.18 -16.55
C ILE A 151 -46.54 5.04 -17.20
N ILE A 152 -46.02 6.14 -17.71
CA ILE A 152 -44.66 6.23 -18.31
C ILE A 152 -43.81 7.17 -17.45
N THR A 153 -42.59 6.73 -17.14
CA THR A 153 -41.56 7.56 -16.49
C THR A 153 -40.22 7.23 -17.08
N ALA A 154 -39.26 8.16 -17.11
CA ALA A 154 -37.91 7.92 -17.56
C ALA A 154 -37.22 6.85 -16.69
N GLU A 155 -36.31 6.09 -17.28
CA GLU A 155 -35.46 5.19 -16.52
C GLU A 155 -34.49 5.96 -15.62
N LEU A 156 -34.15 5.39 -14.47
CA LEU A 156 -33.12 5.98 -13.62
C LEU A 156 -31.75 5.66 -14.23
N PRO A 157 -30.86 6.66 -14.39
CA PRO A 157 -29.47 6.38 -14.77
C PRO A 157 -28.83 5.33 -13.86
N SER A 158 -27.97 4.52 -14.41
CA SER A 158 -27.24 3.51 -13.64
C SER A 158 -26.38 4.17 -12.58
N LEU A 159 -26.51 3.71 -11.34
CA LEU A 159 -25.78 4.24 -10.19
C LEU A 159 -24.65 3.26 -9.81
N PRO A 160 -23.47 3.77 -9.42
CA PRO A 160 -22.35 2.91 -9.00
C PRO A 160 -22.72 2.00 -7.81
N VAL A 161 -23.66 2.41 -6.95
CA VAL A 161 -24.21 1.58 -5.88
C VAL A 161 -25.72 1.50 -6.07
N PRO A 162 -26.24 0.40 -6.63
CA PRO A 162 -27.68 0.23 -6.81
C PRO A 162 -28.44 0.37 -5.49
N LYS A 163 -29.55 1.15 -5.51
CA LYS A 163 -30.34 1.49 -4.32
C LYS A 163 -29.58 2.25 -3.21
N GLY A 164 -28.34 2.64 -3.44
CA GLY A 164 -27.58 3.57 -2.59
C GLY A 164 -27.90 5.03 -2.95
N ASN A 165 -27.28 5.95 -2.20
CA ASN A 165 -27.31 7.37 -2.48
C ASN A 165 -25.91 8.02 -2.47
N ALA A 166 -24.86 7.21 -2.64
CA ALA A 166 -23.51 7.71 -2.90
C ALA A 166 -23.27 7.76 -4.42
N GLY A 167 -23.01 8.96 -4.91
CA GLY A 167 -22.60 9.18 -6.31
C GLY A 167 -21.14 8.83 -6.52
N ALA A 168 -20.69 8.84 -7.78
CA ALA A 168 -19.35 8.46 -8.18
C ALA A 168 -18.26 9.27 -7.44
N SER A 169 -18.42 10.59 -7.34
CA SER A 169 -17.46 11.45 -6.64
C SER A 169 -17.42 11.21 -5.14
N MET A 170 -18.55 10.88 -4.51
CA MET A 170 -18.57 10.50 -3.09
C MET A 170 -17.84 9.18 -2.84
N LEU A 171 -18.01 8.19 -3.71
CA LEU A 171 -17.29 6.92 -3.65
C LEU A 171 -15.80 7.12 -3.88
N ALA A 172 -15.42 7.93 -4.88
CA ALA A 172 -14.03 8.30 -5.14
C ALA A 172 -13.38 8.95 -3.91
N HIS A 173 -14.09 9.91 -3.27
CA HIS A 173 -13.61 10.54 -2.03
C HIS A 173 -13.39 9.51 -0.90
N ILE A 174 -14.34 8.61 -0.69
CA ILE A 174 -14.25 7.58 0.35
C ILE A 174 -13.04 6.65 0.10
N LEU A 175 -12.85 6.22 -1.15
CA LEU A 175 -11.77 5.29 -1.52
C LEU A 175 -10.40 5.96 -1.46
N VAL A 176 -10.26 7.18 -2.01
CA VAL A 176 -9.00 7.95 -1.94
C VAL A 176 -8.65 8.25 -0.49
N SER A 177 -9.59 8.78 0.28
CA SER A 177 -9.38 9.06 1.71
C SER A 177 -8.90 7.83 2.49
N LYS A 178 -9.42 6.63 2.19
CA LYS A 178 -9.00 5.42 2.90
C LYS A 178 -7.66 4.88 2.44
N PHE A 179 -7.44 4.78 1.14
CA PHE A 179 -6.32 3.99 0.57
C PHE A 179 -5.13 4.84 0.15
N VAL A 180 -5.33 6.15 -0.08
CA VAL A 180 -4.26 7.12 -0.36
C VAL A 180 -3.93 7.93 0.89
N ASP A 181 -4.96 8.50 1.58
CA ASP A 181 -4.78 9.37 2.74
C ASP A 181 -4.80 8.61 4.07
N HIS A 182 -4.99 7.29 4.03
CA HIS A 182 -4.97 6.38 5.18
C HIS A 182 -6.01 6.69 6.27
N LEU A 183 -7.18 7.26 5.91
CA LEU A 183 -8.28 7.56 6.81
C LEU A 183 -9.25 6.38 6.92
N PRO A 184 -9.31 5.64 8.03
CA PRO A 184 -10.28 4.57 8.25
C PRO A 184 -11.72 5.10 8.13
N TYR A 185 -12.67 4.24 7.75
CA TYR A 185 -14.09 4.63 7.61
C TYR A 185 -14.66 5.29 8.86
N TYR A 186 -14.26 4.82 10.05
CA TYR A 186 -14.63 5.46 11.31
C TYR A 186 -14.22 6.93 11.36
N ARG A 187 -12.98 7.27 10.98
CA ARG A 187 -12.52 8.66 10.95
C ARG A 187 -13.28 9.49 9.91
N GLN A 188 -13.55 8.91 8.73
CA GLN A 188 -14.37 9.57 7.70
C GLN A 188 -15.79 9.85 8.21
N SER A 189 -16.45 8.88 8.88
CA SER A 189 -17.75 9.07 9.52
C SER A 189 -17.72 10.22 10.53
N GLN A 190 -16.66 10.35 11.34
CA GLN A 190 -16.49 11.48 12.25
C GLN A 190 -16.28 12.83 11.51
N ILE A 191 -15.60 12.82 10.36
CA ILE A 191 -15.44 14.00 9.51
C ILE A 191 -16.79 14.45 8.97
N PHE A 192 -17.61 13.55 8.42
CA PHE A 192 -18.96 13.85 7.95
C PHE A 192 -19.87 14.34 9.08
N LYS A 193 -19.77 13.73 10.28
CA LYS A 193 -20.53 14.17 11.45
C LYS A 193 -20.25 15.62 11.85
N ARG A 194 -18.99 16.11 11.72
CA ARG A 194 -18.66 17.52 11.95
C ARG A 194 -19.34 18.45 10.95
N GLN A 195 -19.63 17.95 9.74
CA GLN A 195 -20.39 18.66 8.71
C GLN A 195 -21.90 18.46 8.85
N LYS A 196 -22.37 17.94 10.00
CA LYS A 196 -23.79 17.63 10.29
C LYS A 196 -24.39 16.57 9.35
N LEU A 197 -23.56 15.75 8.72
CA LEU A 197 -23.97 14.60 7.92
C LEU A 197 -23.65 13.31 8.68
N HIS A 198 -24.67 12.57 9.05
CA HIS A 198 -24.49 11.32 9.79
C HIS A 198 -24.54 10.13 8.83
N ILE A 199 -23.37 9.57 8.55
CA ILE A 199 -23.22 8.33 7.76
C ILE A 199 -22.48 7.33 8.64
N PRO A 200 -23.12 6.21 9.03
CA PRO A 200 -22.44 5.15 9.76
C PRO A 200 -21.24 4.60 8.97
N ASP A 201 -20.18 4.23 9.66
CA ASP A 201 -19.00 3.62 9.06
C ASP A 201 -19.30 2.30 8.33
N SER A 202 -20.29 1.53 8.81
CA SER A 202 -20.84 0.35 8.12
C SER A 202 -21.46 0.69 6.76
N THR A 203 -22.16 1.83 6.65
CA THR A 203 -22.73 2.31 5.38
C THR A 203 -21.64 2.74 4.42
N ILE A 204 -20.64 3.51 4.91
CA ILE A 204 -19.46 3.92 4.12
C ILE A 204 -18.73 2.68 3.60
N GLY A 205 -18.48 1.70 4.48
CA GLY A 205 -17.84 0.43 4.11
C GLY A 205 -18.67 -0.38 3.10
N GLY A 206 -19.99 -0.40 3.26
CA GLY A 206 -20.93 -1.05 2.33
C GLY A 206 -20.88 -0.43 0.94
N TRP A 207 -20.89 0.89 0.82
CA TRP A 207 -20.73 1.60 -0.46
C TRP A 207 -19.41 1.29 -1.14
N ALA A 208 -18.31 1.40 -0.37
CA ALA A 208 -16.97 1.13 -0.90
C ALA A 208 -16.84 -0.32 -1.38
N ASN A 209 -17.24 -1.31 -0.56
CA ASN A 209 -17.16 -2.71 -0.95
C ASN A 209 -18.00 -3.01 -2.20
N ARG A 210 -19.22 -2.47 -2.25
CA ARG A 210 -20.11 -2.68 -3.40
C ARG A 210 -19.51 -2.12 -4.69
N SER A 211 -18.96 -0.90 -4.66
CA SER A 211 -18.31 -0.30 -5.82
C SER A 211 -17.07 -1.08 -6.28
N LEU A 212 -16.35 -1.72 -5.35
CA LEU A 212 -15.19 -2.54 -5.66
C LEU A 212 -15.61 -3.90 -6.26
N GLU A 213 -16.61 -4.55 -5.67
CA GLU A 213 -17.06 -5.89 -6.07
C GLU A 213 -17.83 -5.90 -7.38
N ASP A 214 -18.69 -4.91 -7.60
CA ASP A 214 -19.55 -4.87 -8.80
C ASP A 214 -18.80 -4.25 -10.00
N TRP A 215 -17.92 -3.26 -9.79
CA TRP A 215 -17.38 -2.44 -10.87
C TRP A 215 -15.86 -2.43 -10.95
N LEU A 216 -15.15 -2.02 -9.89
CA LEU A 216 -13.71 -1.81 -9.96
C LEU A 216 -12.90 -3.11 -10.07
N VAL A 217 -13.50 -4.26 -9.78
CA VAL A 217 -12.92 -5.57 -10.08
C VAL A 217 -12.73 -5.77 -11.59
N LEU A 218 -13.56 -5.17 -12.45
CA LEU A 218 -13.48 -5.33 -13.91
C LEU A 218 -12.19 -4.69 -14.48
N PRO A 219 -11.88 -3.39 -14.26
CA PRO A 219 -10.60 -2.83 -14.68
C PRO A 219 -9.41 -3.48 -13.96
N TRP A 220 -9.57 -3.97 -12.73
CA TRP A 220 -8.50 -4.73 -12.07
C TRP A 220 -8.20 -6.06 -12.78
N GLU A 221 -9.19 -6.80 -13.24
CA GLU A 221 -8.96 -8.02 -14.06
C GLU A 221 -8.29 -7.68 -15.40
N ALA A 222 -8.68 -6.57 -16.04
CA ALA A 222 -8.00 -6.07 -17.23
C ALA A 222 -6.54 -5.70 -16.93
N LEU A 223 -6.27 -5.01 -15.82
CA LEU A 223 -4.93 -4.68 -15.35
C LEU A 223 -4.07 -5.92 -15.11
N LYS A 224 -4.64 -6.97 -14.50
CA LYS A 224 -3.95 -8.26 -14.31
C LYS A 224 -3.54 -8.88 -15.64
N LYS A 225 -4.41 -8.82 -16.64
CA LYS A 225 -4.12 -9.34 -17.98
C LYS A 225 -2.99 -8.56 -18.62
N GLU A 226 -3.01 -7.22 -18.52
CA GLU A 226 -1.96 -6.36 -19.06
C GLU A 226 -0.60 -6.59 -18.37
N VAL A 227 -0.56 -6.72 -17.05
CA VAL A 227 0.67 -7.00 -16.31
C VAL A 227 1.22 -8.39 -16.67
N ARG A 228 0.35 -9.41 -16.79
CA ARG A 228 0.79 -10.76 -17.18
C ARG A 228 1.32 -10.86 -18.60
N SER A 229 0.92 -9.95 -19.51
CA SER A 229 1.38 -9.94 -20.91
C SER A 229 2.81 -9.38 -21.06
N SER A 230 3.39 -8.85 -19.99
CA SER A 230 4.76 -8.33 -20.00
C SER A 230 5.80 -9.44 -19.99
N ASP A 231 6.99 -9.15 -20.46
CA ASP A 231 8.15 -10.03 -20.47
C ASP A 231 9.16 -9.72 -19.34
N TYR A 232 8.92 -8.64 -18.56
CA TYR A 232 9.71 -8.30 -17.39
C TYR A 232 8.82 -7.79 -16.26
N LEU A 233 8.82 -8.51 -15.15
CA LEU A 233 8.07 -8.17 -13.94
C LEU A 233 8.98 -8.13 -12.72
N LYS A 234 8.59 -7.31 -11.75
CA LYS A 234 9.07 -7.38 -10.37
C LYS A 234 8.00 -8.00 -9.49
N ALA A 235 8.42 -8.83 -8.54
CA ALA A 235 7.52 -9.44 -7.57
C ALA A 235 8.05 -9.28 -6.14
N ASP A 236 7.13 -9.07 -5.22
CA ASP A 236 7.38 -8.98 -3.78
C ASP A 236 6.08 -9.31 -3.03
N GLU A 237 6.12 -9.51 -1.72
CA GLU A 237 4.94 -9.71 -0.91
C GLU A 237 4.95 -8.90 0.38
N THR A 238 3.75 -8.57 0.88
CA THR A 238 3.61 -7.87 2.15
C THR A 238 2.46 -8.46 2.97
N PRO A 239 2.64 -8.68 4.30
CA PRO A 239 1.58 -9.22 5.12
C PRO A 239 0.46 -8.21 5.34
N ILE A 240 -0.76 -8.72 5.52
CA ILE A 240 -1.94 -7.97 5.95
C ILE A 240 -2.65 -8.75 7.05
N PRO A 241 -2.87 -8.19 8.25
CA PRO A 241 -3.74 -8.79 9.26
C PRO A 241 -5.19 -8.78 8.76
N VAL A 242 -5.90 -9.90 8.92
CA VAL A 242 -7.30 -10.04 8.57
C VAL A 242 -8.03 -10.61 9.78
N LEU A 243 -9.21 -10.07 10.13
CA LEU A 243 -10.00 -10.63 11.23
C LEU A 243 -10.33 -12.10 10.96
N SER A 244 -10.12 -12.93 11.97
CA SER A 244 -10.45 -14.35 11.91
C SER A 244 -11.96 -14.54 12.07
N GLU A 245 -12.55 -15.34 11.17
CA GLU A 245 -13.97 -15.73 11.29
C GLU A 245 -14.16 -16.77 12.41
N ASP A 246 -13.14 -17.61 12.64
CA ASP A 246 -13.19 -18.71 13.62
C ASP A 246 -12.93 -18.27 15.06
N LYS A 247 -12.17 -17.17 15.24
CA LYS A 247 -11.73 -16.69 16.57
C LYS A 247 -12.03 -15.20 16.71
N PRO A 248 -13.14 -14.81 17.36
CA PRO A 248 -13.48 -13.40 17.59
C PRO A 248 -12.35 -12.63 18.24
N GLY A 249 -11.97 -11.48 17.68
CA GLY A 249 -10.90 -10.62 18.17
C GLY A 249 -9.47 -11.04 17.78
N ALA A 250 -9.28 -12.23 17.20
CA ALA A 250 -7.99 -12.63 16.63
C ALA A 250 -7.85 -12.20 15.17
N THR A 251 -6.60 -12.11 14.70
CA THR A 251 -6.30 -11.86 13.30
C THR A 251 -5.55 -13.01 12.68
N HIS A 252 -5.89 -13.33 11.43
CA HIS A 252 -5.12 -14.19 10.55
C HIS A 252 -4.10 -13.34 9.77
N ARG A 253 -2.91 -13.87 9.51
CA ARG A 253 -1.88 -13.21 8.72
C ARG A 253 -2.01 -13.60 7.24
N GLY A 254 -2.75 -12.81 6.48
CA GLY A 254 -2.79 -12.91 5.02
C GLY A 254 -1.65 -12.14 4.36
N PHE A 255 -1.56 -12.20 3.02
CA PHE A 255 -0.51 -11.57 2.23
C PHE A 255 -1.07 -10.95 0.96
N PHE A 256 -0.54 -9.79 0.60
CA PHE A 256 -0.61 -9.27 -0.75
C PHE A 256 0.65 -9.69 -1.50
N TRP A 257 0.48 -10.44 -2.57
CA TRP A 257 1.48 -10.65 -3.58
C TRP A 257 1.41 -9.50 -4.57
N VAL A 258 2.53 -8.88 -4.86
CA VAL A 258 2.59 -7.66 -5.66
C VAL A 258 3.40 -7.92 -6.90
N TYR A 259 2.86 -7.57 -8.06
CA TYR A 259 3.51 -7.74 -9.35
C TYR A 259 3.53 -6.39 -10.05
N HIS A 260 4.72 -5.92 -10.39
CA HIS A 260 4.94 -4.61 -10.97
C HIS A 260 5.61 -4.73 -12.33
N ASP A 261 5.00 -4.16 -13.34
CA ASP A 261 5.60 -3.90 -14.64
C ASP A 261 6.24 -2.51 -14.63
N PRO A 262 7.57 -2.41 -14.58
CA PRO A 262 8.25 -1.12 -14.52
C PRO A 262 8.22 -0.36 -15.86
N ILE A 263 8.00 -1.05 -16.97
CA ILE A 263 7.98 -0.46 -18.31
C ILE A 263 6.60 0.17 -18.59
N LYS A 264 5.53 -0.61 -18.42
CA LYS A 264 4.15 -0.11 -18.56
C LYS A 264 3.69 0.75 -17.39
N ARG A 265 4.48 0.82 -16.29
CA ARG A 265 4.15 1.52 -15.04
C ARG A 265 2.82 1.07 -14.45
N MET A 266 2.64 -0.24 -14.37
CA MET A 266 1.44 -0.89 -13.84
C MET A 266 1.80 -1.79 -12.66
N VAL A 267 0.90 -1.89 -11.67
CA VAL A 267 1.10 -2.77 -10.52
C VAL A 267 -0.18 -3.47 -10.11
N VAL A 268 -0.08 -4.75 -9.78
CA VAL A 268 -1.18 -5.57 -9.29
C VAL A 268 -0.86 -6.09 -7.90
N PHE A 269 -1.80 -5.92 -6.99
CA PHE A 269 -1.86 -6.59 -5.70
C PHE A 269 -2.81 -7.78 -5.83
N ASP A 270 -2.38 -8.97 -5.38
CA ASP A 270 -3.17 -10.19 -5.35
C ASP A 270 -3.23 -10.73 -3.92
N TYR A 271 -4.41 -10.73 -3.31
CA TYR A 271 -4.57 -11.18 -1.94
C TYR A 271 -4.60 -12.70 -1.84
N ARG A 272 -3.79 -13.26 -0.92
CA ARG A 272 -3.80 -14.67 -0.55
C ARG A 272 -3.82 -14.84 0.97
N GLN A 273 -4.47 -15.91 1.43
CA GLN A 273 -4.53 -16.19 2.87
C GLN A 273 -3.17 -16.63 3.42
N THR A 274 -2.33 -17.24 2.60
CA THR A 274 -1.03 -17.79 3.00
C THR A 274 0.12 -17.18 2.19
N ARG A 275 1.35 -17.31 2.70
CA ARG A 275 2.60 -16.98 1.99
C ARG A 275 3.10 -18.13 1.12
N GLY A 276 2.25 -19.11 0.82
CA GLY A 276 2.62 -20.28 0.02
C GLY A 276 2.80 -19.97 -1.46
N GLN A 277 3.42 -20.89 -2.17
CA GLN A 277 3.71 -20.76 -3.62
C GLN A 277 2.47 -20.76 -4.52
N ASP A 278 1.30 -21.16 -4.01
CA ASP A 278 0.05 -21.22 -4.80
C ASP A 278 -0.37 -19.84 -5.33
N GLY A 279 -0.09 -18.77 -4.55
CA GLY A 279 -0.33 -17.40 -4.98
C GLY A 279 0.43 -17.04 -6.25
N PRO A 280 1.77 -16.96 -6.20
CA PRO A 280 2.57 -16.62 -7.37
C PRO A 280 2.46 -17.66 -8.49
N LYS A 281 2.30 -18.96 -8.18
CA LYS A 281 2.08 -19.99 -9.20
C LYS A 281 0.80 -19.77 -9.99
N SER A 282 -0.28 -19.39 -9.34
CA SER A 282 -1.55 -19.07 -9.98
C SER A 282 -1.46 -17.80 -10.83
N PHE A 283 -0.85 -16.73 -10.31
CA PHE A 283 -0.74 -15.47 -11.02
C PHE A 283 0.19 -15.59 -12.23
N LEU A 284 1.35 -16.25 -12.09
CA LEU A 284 2.40 -16.37 -13.11
C LEU A 284 2.25 -17.62 -13.99
N LYS A 285 1.11 -18.31 -13.96
CA LYS A 285 0.90 -19.58 -14.68
C LYS A 285 1.31 -19.52 -16.16
N ASP A 286 0.94 -18.46 -16.85
CA ASP A 286 1.19 -18.27 -18.28
C ASP A 286 2.30 -17.24 -18.57
N PHE A 287 2.92 -16.67 -17.54
CA PHE A 287 3.98 -15.71 -17.69
C PHE A 287 5.26 -16.36 -18.27
N LYS A 288 5.87 -15.65 -19.20
CA LYS A 288 7.18 -16.02 -19.79
C LYS A 288 8.05 -14.77 -19.82
N GLY A 289 9.27 -14.88 -19.30
CA GLY A 289 10.17 -13.74 -19.30
C GLY A 289 11.02 -13.65 -18.05
N TYR A 290 11.30 -12.45 -17.61
CA TYR A 290 12.17 -12.15 -16.50
C TYR A 290 11.36 -11.74 -15.27
N LEU A 291 11.68 -12.35 -14.13
CA LEU A 291 11.04 -12.05 -12.85
C LEU A 291 12.09 -11.62 -11.82
N GLN A 292 12.02 -10.37 -11.40
CA GLN A 292 12.93 -9.83 -10.38
C GLN A 292 12.27 -9.91 -9.00
N THR A 293 13.00 -10.48 -8.02
CA THR A 293 12.51 -10.73 -6.65
C THR A 293 13.56 -10.36 -5.61
N ASP A 294 13.20 -10.48 -4.32
CA ASP A 294 14.14 -10.36 -3.19
C ASP A 294 15.03 -11.59 -2.97
N GLY A 295 14.84 -12.66 -3.75
CA GLY A 295 15.51 -13.95 -3.58
C GLY A 295 14.76 -14.92 -2.66
N TYR A 296 13.47 -14.68 -2.40
CA TYR A 296 12.65 -15.59 -1.61
C TYR A 296 12.49 -16.95 -2.34
N PRO A 297 12.77 -18.10 -1.68
CA PRO A 297 12.81 -19.42 -2.33
C PRO A 297 11.51 -19.88 -2.97
N VAL A 298 10.37 -19.29 -2.61
CA VAL A 298 9.07 -19.60 -3.22
C VAL A 298 9.08 -19.41 -4.74
N TYR A 299 9.88 -18.47 -5.23
CA TYR A 299 9.97 -18.19 -6.67
C TYR A 299 10.84 -19.19 -7.43
N ASP A 300 11.67 -19.99 -6.74
CA ASP A 300 12.64 -20.90 -7.36
C ASP A 300 11.97 -22.03 -8.16
N ASN A 301 10.79 -22.46 -7.74
CA ASN A 301 10.08 -23.61 -8.30
C ASN A 301 8.75 -23.23 -8.98
N LEU A 302 8.58 -21.97 -9.40
CA LEU A 302 7.33 -21.54 -10.04
C LEU A 302 7.16 -22.06 -11.46
N ALA A 303 8.25 -22.11 -12.21
CA ALA A 303 8.29 -22.60 -13.59
C ALA A 303 9.71 -23.02 -13.96
N PRO A 304 9.87 -23.83 -15.02
CA PRO A 304 11.19 -24.15 -15.56
C PRO A 304 11.98 -22.88 -15.92
N PRO A 305 13.33 -22.88 -15.77
CA PRO A 305 14.19 -21.73 -16.06
C PRO A 305 14.09 -21.20 -17.50
N GLU A 306 13.66 -22.02 -18.43
CA GLU A 306 13.45 -21.65 -19.82
C GLU A 306 12.21 -20.74 -19.98
N LYS A 307 11.27 -20.84 -19.06
CA LYS A 307 10.02 -20.06 -19.06
C LYS A 307 10.16 -18.79 -18.24
N ILE A 308 10.69 -18.89 -17.00
CA ILE A 308 10.88 -17.75 -16.09
C ILE A 308 12.34 -17.65 -15.69
N LYS A 309 12.99 -16.57 -16.09
CA LYS A 309 14.37 -16.25 -15.71
C LYS A 309 14.36 -15.31 -14.50
N LEU A 310 14.90 -15.79 -13.37
CA LEU A 310 14.91 -15.01 -12.13
C LEU A 310 16.07 -13.99 -12.12
N LEU A 311 15.75 -12.78 -11.65
CA LEU A 311 16.70 -11.75 -11.22
C LEU A 311 16.53 -11.52 -9.71
N THR A 312 17.56 -10.95 -9.07
CA THR A 312 17.52 -10.66 -7.64
C THR A 312 18.06 -9.26 -7.33
N CYS A 313 17.54 -8.68 -6.26
CA CYS A 313 17.81 -7.33 -5.81
C CYS A 313 19.14 -7.21 -5.06
N PHE A 314 20.02 -6.29 -5.47
CA PHE A 314 21.29 -6.00 -4.77
C PHE A 314 21.09 -5.33 -3.40
N VAL A 315 19.98 -4.65 -3.15
CA VAL A 315 19.69 -4.04 -1.83
C VAL A 315 19.73 -5.08 -0.71
N HIS A 316 19.23 -6.30 -0.97
CA HIS A 316 19.22 -7.36 0.04
C HIS A 316 20.64 -7.87 0.34
N SER A 317 21.48 -8.03 -0.67
CA SER A 317 22.91 -8.35 -0.48
C SER A 317 23.61 -7.22 0.28
N ARG A 318 23.43 -5.97 -0.15
CA ARG A 318 23.99 -4.78 0.51
C ARG A 318 23.59 -4.72 1.99
N ARG A 319 22.31 -4.97 2.31
CA ARG A 319 21.80 -4.97 3.70
C ARG A 319 22.49 -6.01 4.58
N LYS A 320 22.78 -7.21 4.03
CA LYS A 320 23.51 -8.24 4.77
C LYS A 320 24.94 -7.86 5.05
N PHE A 321 25.65 -7.26 4.10
CA PHE A 321 27.00 -6.73 4.33
C PHE A 321 27.00 -5.55 5.32
N ASP A 322 25.99 -4.69 5.25
CA ASP A 322 25.84 -3.58 6.22
C ASP A 322 25.64 -4.10 7.66
N GLN A 323 24.82 -5.12 7.83
CA GLN A 323 24.65 -5.81 9.12
C GLN A 323 25.92 -6.51 9.61
N ALA A 324 26.79 -6.97 8.69
CA ALA A 324 28.04 -7.63 9.01
C ALA A 324 29.16 -6.67 9.43
N LYS A 325 29.01 -5.35 9.27
CA LYS A 325 30.03 -4.34 9.68
C LYS A 325 30.46 -4.46 11.14
N ALA A 326 29.53 -4.80 12.03
CA ALA A 326 29.84 -5.00 13.44
C ALA A 326 30.70 -6.23 13.71
N ASN A 327 30.67 -7.24 12.80
CA ASN A 327 31.40 -8.48 12.93
C ASN A 327 32.77 -8.42 12.20
N ASP A 328 32.81 -7.91 10.97
CA ASP A 328 34.00 -7.78 10.15
C ASP A 328 33.92 -6.49 9.30
N PRO A 329 34.34 -5.35 9.85
CA PRO A 329 34.23 -4.05 9.18
C PRO A 329 35.05 -3.97 7.90
N LYS A 330 36.20 -4.67 7.83
CA LYS A 330 37.07 -4.63 6.67
C LYS A 330 36.40 -5.31 5.47
N ARG A 331 36.05 -6.59 5.60
CA ARG A 331 35.44 -7.35 4.51
C ARG A 331 34.08 -6.81 4.12
N ALA A 332 33.27 -6.39 5.12
CA ALA A 332 31.99 -5.74 4.85
C ALA A 332 32.17 -4.42 4.08
N GLY A 333 33.17 -3.61 4.44
CA GLY A 333 33.53 -2.37 3.75
C GLY A 333 33.95 -2.59 2.30
N GLU A 334 34.78 -3.59 2.03
CA GLU A 334 35.23 -3.95 0.69
C GLU A 334 34.06 -4.32 -0.23
N ALA A 335 33.15 -5.18 0.24
CA ALA A 335 31.95 -5.56 -0.52
C ALA A 335 31.01 -4.39 -0.76
N LEU A 336 30.78 -3.56 0.28
CA LEU A 336 29.90 -2.40 0.19
C LEU A 336 30.44 -1.33 -0.76
N ALA A 337 31.77 -1.13 -0.83
CA ALA A 337 32.38 -0.23 -1.80
C ALA A 337 32.12 -0.68 -3.24
N MET A 338 32.38 -1.95 -3.56
CA MET A 338 32.11 -2.49 -4.89
C MET A 338 30.61 -2.43 -5.26
N ILE A 339 29.71 -2.67 -4.31
CA ILE A 339 28.27 -2.51 -4.55
C ILE A 339 27.94 -1.02 -4.75
N GLN A 340 28.57 -0.11 -4.02
CA GLN A 340 28.36 1.34 -4.18
C GLN A 340 28.80 1.80 -5.59
N ASP A 341 29.94 1.33 -6.09
CA ASP A 341 30.41 1.63 -7.45
C ASP A 341 29.35 1.23 -8.51
N LEU A 342 28.67 0.08 -8.33
CA LEU A 342 27.55 -0.32 -9.21
C LEU A 342 26.38 0.67 -9.14
N TYR A 343 26.03 1.17 -7.95
CA TYR A 343 24.95 2.17 -7.80
C TYR A 343 25.33 3.54 -8.35
N GLU A 344 26.61 3.91 -8.39
CA GLU A 344 27.08 5.14 -9.02
C GLU A 344 26.88 5.11 -10.54
N ILE A 345 27.10 3.94 -11.18
CA ILE A 345 26.80 3.74 -12.59
C ILE A 345 25.29 3.92 -12.84
N GLU A 346 24.44 3.36 -12.00
CA GLU A 346 22.98 3.57 -12.08
C GLU A 346 22.57 5.02 -11.81
N GLY A 347 23.39 5.77 -11.05
CA GLY A 347 23.26 7.23 -10.90
C GLY A 347 23.45 7.96 -12.23
N LYS A 348 24.55 7.66 -12.96
CA LYS A 348 24.83 8.21 -14.29
C LYS A 348 23.68 7.92 -15.28
N VAL A 349 23.14 6.69 -15.25
CA VAL A 349 21.99 6.31 -16.09
C VAL A 349 20.80 7.25 -15.90
N ARG A 350 20.47 7.58 -14.65
CA ARG A 350 19.33 8.47 -14.33
C ARG A 350 19.60 9.92 -14.70
N GLU A 351 20.82 10.41 -14.44
CA GLU A 351 21.19 11.79 -14.71
C GLU A 351 21.28 12.10 -16.22
N GLN A 352 21.67 11.11 -17.02
CA GLN A 352 21.86 11.27 -18.47
C GLN A 352 20.62 10.83 -19.29
N GLU A 353 19.57 10.35 -18.65
CA GLU A 353 18.31 9.87 -19.28
C GLU A 353 18.58 8.89 -20.45
N LEU A 354 19.49 7.93 -20.26
CA LEU A 354 19.95 7.02 -21.29
C LEU A 354 18.84 6.08 -21.78
N SER A 355 18.86 5.77 -23.08
CA SER A 355 18.03 4.71 -23.65
C SER A 355 18.44 3.31 -23.14
N PHE A 356 17.53 2.33 -23.23
CA PHE A 356 17.83 0.97 -22.76
C PHE A 356 19.07 0.35 -23.43
N ASP A 357 19.30 0.61 -24.70
CA ASP A 357 20.50 0.12 -25.40
C ASP A 357 21.77 0.81 -24.88
N GLN A 358 21.73 2.12 -24.65
CA GLN A 358 22.85 2.86 -24.05
C GLN A 358 23.12 2.41 -22.61
N ILE A 359 22.08 2.13 -21.82
CA ILE A 359 22.21 1.56 -20.47
C ILE A 359 22.92 0.22 -20.52
N LYS A 360 22.53 -0.66 -21.45
CA LYS A 360 23.15 -1.97 -21.61
C LYS A 360 24.64 -1.85 -21.96
N GLU A 361 25.00 -0.99 -22.89
CA GLU A 361 26.40 -0.77 -23.25
C GLU A 361 27.21 -0.13 -22.11
N LEU A 362 26.67 0.84 -21.40
CA LEU A 362 27.33 1.43 -20.24
C LEU A 362 27.61 0.36 -19.15
N ARG A 363 26.62 -0.46 -18.83
CA ARG A 363 26.77 -1.55 -17.86
C ARG A 363 27.80 -2.58 -18.29
N LYS A 364 27.85 -2.91 -19.60
CA LYS A 364 28.85 -3.84 -20.14
C LYS A 364 30.26 -3.30 -19.97
N ASN A 365 30.45 -2.00 -20.17
CA ASN A 365 31.77 -1.39 -20.12
C ASN A 365 32.23 -1.06 -18.69
N GLU A 366 31.32 -0.57 -17.83
CA GLU A 366 31.68 -0.09 -16.49
C GLU A 366 31.26 -1.07 -15.37
N ALA A 367 30.07 -1.69 -15.44
CA ALA A 367 29.56 -2.53 -14.36
C ALA A 367 30.11 -3.97 -14.40
N VAL A 368 30.28 -4.54 -15.58
CA VAL A 368 30.78 -5.93 -15.72
C VAL A 368 32.17 -6.11 -15.07
N PRO A 369 33.16 -5.24 -15.26
CA PRO A 369 34.45 -5.37 -14.57
C PRO A 369 34.34 -5.35 -13.04
N ILE A 370 33.42 -4.53 -12.48
CA ILE A 370 33.17 -4.48 -11.03
C ILE A 370 32.51 -5.78 -10.57
N LEU A 371 31.56 -6.30 -11.33
CA LEU A 371 30.89 -7.58 -11.03
C LEU A 371 31.92 -8.74 -11.06
N ASP A 372 32.83 -8.79 -12.04
CA ASP A 372 33.84 -9.79 -12.12
C ASP A 372 34.79 -9.74 -10.90
N LYS A 373 35.17 -8.54 -10.48
CA LYS A 373 35.95 -8.31 -9.25
C LYS A 373 35.17 -8.77 -8.01
N LEU A 374 33.91 -8.44 -7.87
CA LEU A 374 33.09 -8.85 -6.74
C LEU A 374 32.85 -10.36 -6.71
N GLU A 375 32.67 -11.02 -7.86
CA GLU A 375 32.54 -12.47 -7.98
C GLU A 375 33.77 -13.18 -7.47
N ASN A 376 34.95 -12.79 -7.96
CA ASN A 376 36.22 -13.34 -7.52
C ASN A 376 36.45 -13.12 -6.02
N TRP A 377 36.09 -11.94 -5.51
CA TRP A 377 36.17 -11.64 -4.09
C TRP A 377 35.21 -12.54 -3.27
N LEU A 378 33.97 -12.75 -3.71
CA LEU A 378 33.01 -13.65 -3.04
C LEU A 378 33.49 -15.09 -2.98
N ILE A 379 34.08 -15.59 -4.07
CA ILE A 379 34.66 -16.93 -4.13
C ILE A 379 35.81 -17.06 -3.12
N ASP A 380 36.75 -16.11 -3.12
CA ASP A 380 37.89 -16.07 -2.21
C ASP A 380 37.48 -15.97 -0.74
N GLN A 381 36.55 -15.06 -0.42
CA GLN A 381 36.08 -14.90 0.96
C GLN A 381 35.23 -16.07 1.46
N SER A 382 34.52 -16.78 0.57
CA SER A 382 33.62 -17.87 0.99
C SER A 382 34.39 -19.03 1.66
N ILE A 383 35.71 -19.19 1.39
CA ILE A 383 36.57 -20.19 2.03
C ILE A 383 37.34 -19.65 3.25
N LYS A 384 37.37 -18.31 3.42
CA LYS A 384 38.14 -17.65 4.49
C LYS A 384 37.29 -17.24 5.68
N VAL A 385 35.96 -17.25 5.56
CA VAL A 385 35.05 -16.81 6.61
C VAL A 385 34.27 -17.97 7.21
N LEU A 386 33.93 -17.88 8.49
CA LEU A 386 33.07 -18.87 9.15
C LEU A 386 31.62 -18.75 8.57
N PRO A 387 31.03 -19.84 8.06
CA PRO A 387 29.73 -19.80 7.36
C PRO A 387 28.61 -19.24 8.17
N LYS A 388 28.62 -19.39 9.50
CA LYS A 388 27.58 -18.90 10.44
C LYS A 388 27.86 -17.51 11.00
N SER A 389 29.04 -16.91 10.73
CA SER A 389 29.31 -15.52 11.11
C SER A 389 28.46 -14.56 10.26
N ALA A 390 28.21 -13.33 10.74
CA ALA A 390 27.44 -12.36 9.98
C ALA A 390 28.03 -12.08 8.58
N ILE A 391 29.35 -11.95 8.49
CA ILE A 391 30.04 -11.79 7.20
C ILE A 391 29.93 -13.06 6.33
N GLY A 392 30.06 -14.26 6.91
CA GLY A 392 29.87 -15.52 6.20
C GLY A 392 28.46 -15.70 5.64
N ILE A 393 27.44 -15.30 6.40
CA ILE A 393 26.04 -15.28 5.93
C ILE A 393 25.89 -14.32 4.75
N ALA A 394 26.48 -13.12 4.82
CA ALA A 394 26.41 -12.13 3.73
C ALA A 394 27.08 -12.63 2.45
N VAL A 395 28.31 -13.19 2.57
CA VAL A 395 29.08 -13.77 1.45
C VAL A 395 28.32 -14.92 0.81
N ASN A 396 27.85 -15.91 1.62
CA ASN A 396 27.17 -17.09 1.09
C ASN A 396 25.80 -16.72 0.46
N TYR A 397 25.04 -15.80 1.06
CA TYR A 397 23.80 -15.32 0.48
C TYR A 397 24.04 -14.71 -0.90
N THR A 398 24.99 -13.79 -1.01
CA THR A 398 25.30 -13.10 -2.27
C THR A 398 25.85 -14.06 -3.32
N LYS A 399 26.76 -14.96 -2.93
CA LYS A 399 27.34 -15.99 -3.82
C LYS A 399 26.24 -16.93 -4.35
N ASN A 400 25.34 -17.42 -3.51
CA ASN A 400 24.28 -18.34 -3.94
C ASN A 400 23.29 -17.69 -4.94
N LEU A 401 23.08 -16.39 -4.83
CA LEU A 401 22.21 -15.64 -5.73
C LEU A 401 22.97 -14.97 -6.89
N TRP A 402 24.30 -15.19 -6.98
CA TRP A 402 25.15 -14.48 -7.93
C TRP A 402 24.69 -14.54 -9.39
N PRO A 403 24.31 -15.68 -9.96
CA PRO A 403 23.85 -15.75 -11.34
C PRO A 403 22.60 -14.92 -11.61
N ARG A 404 21.75 -14.68 -10.57
CA ARG A 404 20.53 -13.87 -10.65
C ARG A 404 20.83 -12.38 -10.43
N LEU A 405 21.82 -12.07 -9.57
CA LEU A 405 22.28 -10.70 -9.34
C LEU A 405 22.98 -10.16 -10.59
N ARG A 406 23.90 -10.93 -11.16
CA ARG A 406 24.68 -10.54 -12.33
C ARG A 406 23.79 -10.26 -13.56
N ARG A 407 22.65 -10.94 -13.69
CA ARG A 407 21.76 -10.86 -14.85
C ARG A 407 21.22 -9.45 -15.14
N TYR A 408 21.27 -8.52 -14.19
CA TYR A 408 20.73 -7.17 -14.40
C TYR A 408 21.46 -6.38 -15.51
N VAL A 409 22.69 -6.79 -15.88
CA VAL A 409 23.44 -6.16 -16.98
C VAL A 409 23.07 -6.70 -18.37
N ASP A 410 22.31 -7.78 -18.45
CA ASP A 410 21.96 -8.44 -19.72
C ASP A 410 21.00 -7.61 -20.57
N ASP A 411 20.20 -6.75 -19.94
CA ASP A 411 19.21 -5.90 -20.61
C ASP A 411 19.10 -4.54 -19.88
N GLY A 412 19.07 -3.44 -20.66
CA GLY A 412 19.00 -2.09 -20.11
C GLY A 412 17.69 -1.77 -19.37
N ARG A 413 16.61 -2.54 -19.61
CA ARG A 413 15.33 -2.42 -18.91
C ARG A 413 15.39 -2.89 -17.46
N PHE A 414 16.33 -3.80 -17.13
CA PHE A 414 16.41 -4.38 -15.80
C PHE A 414 16.92 -3.36 -14.79
N GLN A 415 16.50 -3.50 -13.56
CA GLN A 415 16.91 -2.65 -12.46
C GLN A 415 17.89 -3.38 -11.55
N ILE A 416 18.84 -2.66 -10.98
CA ILE A 416 19.79 -3.23 -10.00
C ILE A 416 19.08 -3.66 -8.70
N ASP A 417 17.93 -3.07 -8.40
CA ASP A 417 17.21 -3.29 -7.15
C ASP A 417 15.68 -3.41 -7.33
N ASN A 418 15.00 -3.67 -6.21
CA ASN A 418 13.55 -3.83 -6.15
C ASN A 418 12.81 -2.61 -5.56
N ASN A 419 13.49 -1.45 -5.44
CA ASN A 419 12.94 -0.27 -4.77
C ASN A 419 11.63 0.23 -5.37
N LEU A 420 11.44 0.08 -6.69
CA LEU A 420 10.21 0.51 -7.36
C LEU A 420 8.97 -0.23 -6.82
N ILE A 421 9.06 -1.55 -6.63
CA ILE A 421 7.93 -2.32 -6.09
C ILE A 421 7.77 -2.09 -4.59
N GLU A 422 8.87 -1.91 -3.84
CA GLU A 422 8.81 -1.54 -2.42
C GLU A 422 8.08 -0.21 -2.22
N ASN A 423 8.28 0.76 -3.12
CA ASN A 423 7.53 2.03 -3.11
C ASN A 423 6.04 1.85 -3.41
N CYS A 424 5.66 0.88 -4.24
CA CYS A 424 4.26 0.51 -4.48
C CYS A 424 3.62 -0.11 -3.23
N ILE A 425 4.38 -0.86 -2.44
CA ILE A 425 3.94 -1.51 -1.19
C ILE A 425 3.82 -0.53 -0.02
N ARG A 426 4.57 0.58 -0.03
CA ARG A 426 4.61 1.55 1.07
C ARG A 426 3.23 2.05 1.53
N PRO A 427 2.25 2.38 0.66
CA PRO A 427 0.90 2.76 1.09
C PRO A 427 0.21 1.69 1.94
N VAL A 428 0.39 0.41 1.61
CA VAL A 428 -0.14 -0.71 2.41
C VAL A 428 0.50 -0.73 3.80
N ALA A 429 1.83 -0.53 3.87
CA ALA A 429 2.57 -0.52 5.12
C ALA A 429 2.15 0.65 6.03
N LEU A 430 1.87 1.82 5.46
CA LEU A 430 1.33 2.99 6.18
C LEU A 430 -0.13 2.76 6.59
N GLY A 431 -0.95 2.25 5.66
CA GLY A 431 -2.36 1.94 5.92
C GLY A 431 -2.56 0.97 7.07
N ARG A 432 -1.70 -0.03 7.24
CA ARG A 432 -1.74 -0.98 8.37
C ARG A 432 -1.61 -0.30 9.73
N LYS A 433 -0.87 0.79 9.83
CA LYS A 433 -0.74 1.56 11.10
C LYS A 433 -2.05 2.27 11.47
N ASN A 434 -2.89 2.61 10.50
CA ASN A 434 -4.14 3.33 10.70
C ASN A 434 -5.37 2.40 10.73
N ASN A 435 -5.41 1.42 9.84
CA ASN A 435 -6.55 0.51 9.69
C ASN A 435 -6.42 -0.77 10.53
N MET A 436 -5.25 -1.06 11.11
CA MET A 436 -4.89 -2.22 11.92
C MET A 436 -5.05 -3.55 11.18
N PHE A 437 -6.23 -3.87 10.64
CA PHE A 437 -6.56 -5.12 9.96
C PHE A 437 -7.63 -4.91 8.88
N ALA A 438 -7.76 -5.87 7.98
CA ALA A 438 -8.94 -6.01 7.11
C ALA A 438 -10.05 -6.74 7.88
N GLY A 439 -11.29 -6.29 7.76
CA GLY A 439 -12.42 -6.85 8.50
C GLY A 439 -12.84 -8.27 8.07
N SER A 440 -12.39 -8.73 6.89
CA SER A 440 -12.64 -10.06 6.35
C SER A 440 -11.66 -10.39 5.23
N HIS A 441 -11.61 -11.65 4.80
CA HIS A 441 -10.85 -12.04 3.60
C HIS A 441 -11.38 -11.35 2.34
N GLN A 442 -12.69 -11.12 2.22
CA GLN A 442 -13.26 -10.36 1.12
C GLN A 442 -12.81 -8.90 1.17
N GLY A 443 -12.82 -8.27 2.35
CA GLY A 443 -12.28 -6.92 2.54
C GLY A 443 -10.80 -6.78 2.16
N ALA A 444 -9.99 -7.81 2.40
CA ALA A 444 -8.61 -7.86 1.95
C ALA A 444 -8.48 -7.99 0.42
N ARG A 445 -9.36 -8.79 -0.24
CA ARG A 445 -9.43 -8.84 -1.72
C ARG A 445 -9.82 -7.50 -2.31
N ASN A 446 -10.83 -6.85 -1.75
CA ASN A 446 -11.27 -5.52 -2.15
C ASN A 446 -10.15 -4.48 -2.00
N ALA A 447 -9.38 -4.57 -0.92
CA ALA A 447 -8.19 -3.72 -0.73
C ALA A 447 -7.11 -3.98 -1.79
N ALA A 448 -6.90 -5.23 -2.22
CA ALA A 448 -5.98 -5.57 -3.31
C ALA A 448 -6.40 -4.91 -4.63
N VAL A 449 -7.69 -4.96 -4.95
CA VAL A 449 -8.26 -4.30 -6.15
C VAL A 449 -7.92 -2.81 -6.15
N ILE A 450 -8.31 -2.10 -5.09
CA ILE A 450 -8.15 -0.65 -5.07
C ILE A 450 -6.68 -0.21 -4.94
N TYR A 451 -5.84 -0.90 -4.16
CA TYR A 451 -4.41 -0.61 -4.11
C TYR A 451 -3.74 -0.76 -5.47
N SER A 452 -4.14 -1.77 -6.28
CA SER A 452 -3.61 -1.95 -7.64
C SER A 452 -3.92 -0.75 -8.53
N LEU A 453 -5.18 -0.33 -8.55
CA LEU A 453 -5.66 0.75 -9.40
C LEU A 453 -5.05 2.10 -8.98
N LEU A 454 -5.08 2.42 -7.68
CA LEU A 454 -4.53 3.69 -7.18
C LEU A 454 -3.00 3.76 -7.27
N ALA A 455 -2.30 2.64 -7.04
CA ALA A 455 -0.85 2.60 -7.23
C ALA A 455 -0.49 2.76 -8.73
N THR A 456 -1.29 2.21 -9.64
CA THR A 456 -1.12 2.42 -11.09
C THR A 456 -1.39 3.88 -11.47
N CYS A 457 -2.43 4.54 -10.90
CA CYS A 457 -2.63 5.98 -11.06
C CYS A 457 -1.36 6.76 -10.69
N LYS A 458 -0.80 6.48 -9.51
CA LYS A 458 0.41 7.13 -9.03
C LYS A 458 1.62 6.91 -9.95
N LEU A 459 1.81 5.68 -10.43
CA LEU A 459 2.93 5.33 -11.32
C LEU A 459 2.83 6.05 -12.68
N ARG A 460 1.60 6.27 -13.16
CA ARG A 460 1.32 6.93 -14.44
C ARG A 460 1.07 8.43 -14.33
N GLY A 461 1.12 8.99 -13.10
CA GLY A 461 0.88 10.43 -12.88
C GLY A 461 -0.57 10.84 -13.07
N VAL A 462 -1.51 9.92 -12.91
CA VAL A 462 -2.95 10.17 -13.03
C VAL A 462 -3.52 10.55 -11.66
N GLU A 463 -4.34 11.60 -11.62
CA GLU A 463 -4.98 12.03 -10.37
C GLU A 463 -6.06 11.00 -9.95
N PRO A 464 -5.94 10.35 -8.78
CA PRO A 464 -6.76 9.21 -8.42
C PRO A 464 -8.24 9.54 -8.16
N PHE A 465 -8.55 10.71 -7.61
CA PHE A 465 -9.94 11.10 -7.36
C PHE A 465 -10.70 11.35 -8.68
N GLU A 466 -10.08 12.08 -9.60
CA GLU A 466 -10.66 12.39 -10.90
C GLU A 466 -10.86 11.09 -11.72
N TRP A 467 -9.82 10.24 -11.75
CA TRP A 467 -9.90 8.97 -12.45
C TRP A 467 -11.02 8.06 -11.88
N LEU A 468 -11.11 7.92 -10.55
CA LEU A 468 -12.15 7.12 -9.90
C LEU A 468 -13.54 7.69 -10.18
N THR A 469 -13.70 9.02 -10.10
CA THR A 469 -14.98 9.68 -10.35
C THR A 469 -15.45 9.41 -11.77
N ASN A 470 -14.58 9.60 -12.75
CA ASN A 470 -14.89 9.38 -14.16
C ASN A 470 -15.20 7.89 -14.43
N THR A 471 -14.35 6.99 -13.92
CA THR A 471 -14.55 5.55 -14.10
C THR A 471 -15.87 5.08 -13.45
N LEU A 472 -16.15 5.45 -12.21
CA LEU A 472 -17.37 5.05 -11.51
C LEU A 472 -18.64 5.68 -12.11
N THR A 473 -18.51 6.79 -12.82
CA THR A 473 -19.63 7.41 -13.54
C THR A 473 -20.05 6.59 -14.76
N VAL A 474 -19.07 6.10 -15.52
CA VAL A 474 -19.36 5.46 -16.81
C VAL A 474 -19.44 3.93 -16.74
N ILE A 475 -18.75 3.28 -15.79
CA ILE A 475 -18.58 1.83 -15.78
C ILE A 475 -19.87 1.03 -15.68
N PRO A 476 -20.96 1.51 -14.99
CA PRO A 476 -22.22 0.75 -14.92
C PRO A 476 -22.85 0.46 -16.29
N ASP A 477 -22.63 1.34 -17.27
CA ASP A 477 -23.16 1.20 -18.63
C ASP A 477 -22.06 0.94 -19.67
N TYR A 478 -20.81 0.70 -19.20
CA TYR A 478 -19.67 0.55 -20.09
C TYR A 478 -19.55 -0.88 -20.63
N PRO A 479 -19.26 -1.06 -21.96
CA PRO A 479 -19.12 -2.39 -22.54
C PRO A 479 -17.98 -3.19 -21.89
N ALA A 480 -18.28 -4.36 -21.35
CA ALA A 480 -17.31 -5.20 -20.63
C ALA A 480 -16.04 -5.53 -21.46
N ILE A 481 -16.19 -5.69 -22.77
CA ILE A 481 -15.07 -5.97 -23.68
C ILE A 481 -14.08 -4.78 -23.80
N GLN A 482 -14.52 -3.56 -23.48
CA GLN A 482 -13.72 -2.33 -23.60
C GLN A 482 -13.19 -1.82 -22.25
N VAL A 483 -13.43 -2.53 -21.14
CA VAL A 483 -13.04 -2.09 -19.79
C VAL A 483 -11.53 -1.80 -19.67
N HIS A 484 -10.69 -2.41 -20.49
CA HIS A 484 -9.25 -2.10 -20.57
C HIS A 484 -8.97 -0.62 -20.88
N LYS A 485 -9.86 0.08 -21.59
CA LYS A 485 -9.76 1.52 -21.86
C LYS A 485 -10.04 2.40 -20.63
N LEU A 486 -10.55 1.82 -19.56
CA LEU A 486 -10.76 2.52 -18.28
C LEU A 486 -9.56 2.37 -17.33
N LEU A 487 -8.46 1.74 -17.77
CA LEU A 487 -7.25 1.66 -16.97
C LEU A 487 -6.65 3.06 -16.74
N PRO A 488 -6.01 3.32 -15.58
CA PRO A 488 -5.41 4.62 -15.33
C PRO A 488 -4.39 5.00 -16.40
N GLY A 489 -4.62 6.12 -17.11
CA GLY A 489 -3.72 6.66 -18.13
C GLY A 489 -3.84 6.02 -19.52
N GLU A 490 -4.96 5.35 -19.79
CA GLU A 490 -5.36 4.91 -21.14
C GLU A 490 -6.25 5.94 -21.81
#